data_fbe10987379ea039caa7ce7b11c9d71a
#
_entry.id   fbe10987379ea039caa7ce7b11c9d71a
#
_cell.length_a   1.000
_cell.length_b   1.000
_cell.length_c   1.000
_cell.angle_alpha   90.00
_cell.angle_beta   90.00
_cell.angle_gamma   90.00
#
_symmetry.space_group_name_H-M   'P 1'
#
loop_
_entity.id
_entity.type
_entity.pdbx_description
1 polymer ?
#
loop_
_entity_poly.entity_id
_entity_poly.type
_entity_poly.pdbx_seq_one_letter_code
_entity_poly.pdbx_strand_id
1 'polypeptide(L)'
;DETYKIAITRLGSRIRVGGLAEIAGYDLSLNPRRHATLAKSVSELFGGAGDPAKAEFWTGLRPMTPDGTPIVGATPIANLFLNTGHGTLGWTMSAGSGRLLADLISGRKPDIAAEDLGYARYQRGLRDGIGGSLQPARA
;
A
#
# COMPACT_ATOMS: atom_id res chain seq x y z
N ASP A 1 14.76 -3.35 -9.26
CA ASP A 1 15.03 -4.17 -10.45
C ASP A 1 13.72 -4.61 -11.11
N GLU A 2 13.62 -4.45 -12.41
CA GLU A 2 12.40 -4.74 -13.18
C GLU A 2 12.24 -6.24 -13.51
N THR A 3 13.32 -6.98 -13.58
CA THR A 3 13.30 -8.43 -13.90
C THR A 3 12.70 -9.22 -12.75
N TYR A 4 13.16 -8.96 -11.52
CA TYR A 4 12.69 -9.64 -10.33
C TYR A 4 11.52 -8.91 -9.64
N LYS A 5 11.15 -7.71 -10.11
CA LYS A 5 10.12 -6.86 -9.49
C LYS A 5 10.40 -6.62 -8.00
N ILE A 6 11.65 -6.34 -7.68
CA ILE A 6 12.11 -6.06 -6.32
C ILE A 6 12.70 -4.66 -6.21
N ALA A 7 12.59 -4.09 -5.00
CA ALA A 7 13.24 -2.85 -4.60
C ALA A 7 14.29 -3.16 -3.53
N ILE A 8 15.51 -2.66 -3.73
CA ILE A 8 16.60 -2.83 -2.78
C ILE A 8 17.02 -1.46 -2.28
N THR A 9 17.04 -1.28 -0.97
CA THR A 9 17.38 -0.01 -0.32
C THR A 9 18.42 -0.24 0.77
N ARG A 10 19.45 0.60 0.79
CA ARG A 10 20.40 0.63 1.89
C ARG A 10 19.84 1.43 3.07
N LEU A 11 19.85 0.83 4.26
CA LEU A 11 19.41 1.44 5.51
C LEU A 11 20.57 1.37 6.53
N GLY A 12 21.45 2.36 6.49
CA GLY A 12 22.66 2.37 7.32
C GLY A 12 23.59 1.21 6.96
N SER A 13 23.83 0.30 7.91
CA SER A 13 24.64 -0.91 7.73
C SER A 13 23.86 -2.12 7.22
N ARG A 14 22.55 -1.99 7.01
CA ARG A 14 21.68 -3.07 6.50
C ARG A 14 21.17 -2.76 5.11
N ILE A 15 20.78 -3.79 4.38
CA ILE A 15 19.99 -3.68 3.16
C ILE A 15 18.58 -4.20 3.42
N ARG A 16 17.60 -3.54 2.86
CA ARG A 16 16.20 -3.96 2.86
C ARG A 16 15.81 -4.35 1.44
N VAL A 17 15.25 -5.53 1.31
CA VAL A 17 14.76 -6.06 0.04
C VAL A 17 13.27 -6.18 0.13
N GLY A 18 12.56 -5.40 -0.66
CA GLY A 18 11.11 -5.46 -0.79
C GLY A 18 10.73 -6.04 -2.14
N GLY A 19 9.78 -6.94 -2.15
CA GLY A 19 9.26 -7.54 -3.37
C GLY A 19 8.17 -8.54 -3.05
N LEU A 20 7.60 -9.11 -4.10
CA LEU A 20 6.52 -10.07 -4.01
C LEU A 20 5.24 -9.47 -3.43
N ALA A 21 4.20 -9.42 -4.25
CA ALA A 21 2.86 -9.06 -3.82
C ALA A 21 1.97 -10.29 -3.99
N GLU A 22 1.19 -10.60 -2.97
CA GLU A 22 0.28 -11.74 -2.96
C GLU A 22 -1.14 -11.27 -2.69
N ILE A 23 -2.10 -11.84 -3.41
CA ILE A 23 -3.52 -11.63 -3.14
C ILE A 23 -3.95 -12.76 -2.22
N ALA A 24 -3.78 -12.57 -0.92
CA ALA A 24 -3.97 -13.59 0.10
C ALA A 24 -4.94 -13.15 1.23
N GLY A 25 -5.75 -12.10 0.97
CA GLY A 25 -6.62 -11.54 2.00
C GLY A 25 -5.81 -11.03 3.20
N TYR A 26 -6.09 -11.54 4.39
CA TYR A 26 -5.40 -11.17 5.63
C TYR A 26 -4.36 -12.22 6.08
N ASP A 27 -4.03 -13.19 5.22
CA ASP A 27 -3.02 -14.19 5.54
C ASP A 27 -1.63 -13.55 5.58
N LEU A 28 -0.99 -13.62 6.75
CA LEU A 28 0.37 -13.12 7.01
C LEU A 28 1.38 -14.26 7.15
N SER A 29 1.04 -15.47 6.73
CA SER A 29 1.96 -16.59 6.77
C SER A 29 3.21 -16.34 5.91
N LEU A 30 4.37 -16.76 6.41
CA LEU A 30 5.64 -16.62 5.71
C LEU A 30 5.92 -17.86 4.87
N ASN A 31 5.87 -17.73 3.55
CA ASN A 31 6.15 -18.82 2.63
C ASN A 31 7.66 -18.95 2.39
N PRO A 32 8.31 -20.08 2.77
CA PRO A 32 9.75 -20.27 2.59
C PRO A 32 10.23 -20.15 1.13
N ARG A 33 9.39 -20.49 0.15
CA ARG A 33 9.73 -20.34 -1.27
C ARG A 33 9.89 -18.87 -1.65
N ARG A 34 9.08 -18.00 -1.08
CA ARG A 34 9.16 -16.54 -1.30
C ARG A 34 10.44 -15.96 -0.71
N HIS A 35 10.83 -16.41 0.48
CA HIS A 35 12.11 -16.04 1.07
C HIS A 35 13.28 -16.44 0.17
N ALA A 36 13.30 -17.69 -0.29
CA ALA A 36 14.35 -18.18 -1.20
C ALA A 36 14.44 -17.34 -2.50
N THR A 37 13.31 -16.92 -3.05
CA THR A 37 13.27 -16.06 -4.24
C THR A 37 13.93 -14.69 -3.97
N LEU A 38 13.60 -14.04 -2.86
CA LEU A 38 14.20 -12.75 -2.49
C LEU A 38 15.70 -12.88 -2.22
N ALA A 39 16.12 -13.90 -1.46
CA ALA A 39 17.52 -14.16 -1.17
C ALA A 39 18.33 -14.43 -2.46
N LYS A 40 17.79 -15.23 -3.38
CA LYS A 40 18.41 -15.50 -4.69
C LYS A 40 18.57 -14.20 -5.48
N SER A 41 17.54 -13.39 -5.61
CA SER A 41 17.57 -12.13 -6.36
C SER A 41 18.67 -11.18 -5.86
N VAL A 42 18.84 -11.07 -4.54
CA VAL A 42 19.90 -10.24 -3.96
C VAL A 42 21.28 -10.81 -4.25
N SER A 43 21.45 -12.12 -4.12
CA SER A 43 22.73 -12.78 -4.37
C SER A 43 23.18 -12.65 -5.83
N GLU A 44 22.23 -12.68 -6.78
CA GLU A 44 22.52 -12.49 -8.21
C GLU A 44 22.84 -11.05 -8.57
N LEU A 45 22.13 -10.08 -7.99
CA LEU A 45 22.33 -8.66 -8.31
C LEU A 45 23.50 -8.04 -7.54
N PHE A 46 23.73 -8.46 -6.32
CA PHE A 46 24.72 -7.88 -5.40
C PHE A 46 25.42 -8.98 -4.60
N GLY A 47 26.16 -9.85 -5.28
CA GLY A 47 26.92 -10.90 -4.63
C GLY A 47 27.84 -10.33 -3.54
N GLY A 48 27.76 -10.89 -2.33
CA GLY A 48 28.55 -10.45 -1.17
C GLY A 48 28.04 -9.19 -0.45
N ALA A 49 26.88 -8.62 -0.84
CA ALA A 49 26.33 -7.43 -0.20
C ALA A 49 25.79 -7.67 1.22
N GLY A 50 25.64 -8.91 1.65
CA GLY A 50 25.15 -9.28 2.97
C GLY A 50 25.24 -10.77 3.22
N ASP A 51 24.90 -11.19 4.43
CA ASP A 51 24.81 -12.59 4.83
C ASP A 51 23.34 -13.06 4.81
N PRO A 52 22.91 -13.84 3.81
CA PRO A 52 21.53 -14.31 3.72
C PRO A 52 21.09 -15.16 4.92
N ALA A 53 22.03 -15.82 5.60
CA ALA A 53 21.74 -16.64 6.78
C ALA A 53 21.29 -15.79 8.00
N LYS A 54 21.63 -14.49 8.00
CA LYS A 54 21.21 -13.53 9.02
C LYS A 54 20.04 -12.66 8.58
N ALA A 55 19.44 -12.95 7.43
CA ALA A 55 18.32 -12.17 6.94
C ALA A 55 17.04 -12.48 7.73
N GLU A 56 16.33 -11.42 8.12
CA GLU A 56 15.00 -11.50 8.70
C GLU A 56 13.96 -11.42 7.57
N PHE A 57 13.11 -12.42 7.48
CA PHE A 57 12.00 -12.45 6.54
C PHE A 57 10.71 -12.02 7.24
N TRP A 58 9.97 -11.11 6.63
CA TRP A 58 8.74 -10.56 7.18
C TRP A 58 7.72 -10.28 6.07
N THR A 59 6.47 -10.15 6.46
CA THR A 59 5.36 -9.77 5.60
C THR A 59 4.50 -8.72 6.25
N GLY A 60 3.59 -8.11 5.50
CA GLY A 60 2.64 -7.13 6.01
C GLY A 60 1.52 -6.87 5.02
N LEU A 61 0.40 -6.40 5.53
CA LEU A 61 -0.74 -6.02 4.71
C LEU A 61 -0.47 -4.69 4.01
N ARG A 62 -0.82 -4.64 2.74
CA ARG A 62 -0.74 -3.41 1.95
C ARG A 62 -2.11 -2.74 1.91
N PRO A 63 -2.24 -1.47 2.29
CA PRO A 63 -3.51 -0.77 2.25
C PRO A 63 -3.87 -0.40 0.81
N MET A 64 -4.56 -1.30 0.13
CA MET A 64 -5.05 -1.12 -1.23
C MET A 64 -6.53 -0.82 -1.21
N THR A 65 -6.94 0.13 -2.04
CA THR A 65 -8.35 0.37 -2.38
C THR A 65 -8.75 -0.49 -3.59
N PRO A 66 -10.04 -0.78 -3.79
CA PRO A 66 -10.48 -1.58 -4.94
C PRO A 66 -10.14 -0.96 -6.30
N ASP A 67 -10.09 0.35 -6.40
CA ASP A 67 -9.79 1.12 -7.62
C ASP A 67 -8.33 1.60 -7.70
N GLY A 68 -7.49 1.27 -6.70
CA GLY A 68 -6.09 1.68 -6.64
C GLY A 68 -5.85 3.14 -6.27
N THR A 69 -6.90 3.96 -6.20
CA THR A 69 -6.81 5.39 -5.87
C THR A 69 -6.93 5.58 -4.36
N PRO A 70 -6.05 6.35 -3.69
CA PRO A 70 -6.16 6.57 -2.25
C PRO A 70 -7.45 7.28 -1.85
N ILE A 71 -7.85 7.13 -0.59
CA ILE A 71 -8.96 7.87 0.00
C ILE A 71 -8.38 9.00 0.83
N VAL A 72 -8.67 10.25 0.41
CA VAL A 72 -8.27 11.44 1.14
C VAL A 72 -9.48 12.35 1.29
N GLY A 73 -9.89 12.64 2.53
CA GLY A 73 -11.00 13.55 2.79
C GLY A 73 -11.97 13.10 3.88
N ALA A 74 -13.09 13.79 3.94
CA ALA A 74 -14.14 13.56 4.93
C ALA A 74 -14.90 12.24 4.69
N THR A 75 -15.46 11.69 5.76
CA THR A 75 -16.40 10.58 5.71
C THR A 75 -17.81 11.08 6.06
N PRO A 76 -18.85 10.23 5.93
CA PRO A 76 -20.20 10.56 6.42
C PRO A 76 -20.29 10.74 7.94
N ILE A 77 -19.28 10.32 8.67
CA ILE A 77 -19.22 10.48 10.13
C ILE A 77 -18.59 11.85 10.44
N ALA A 78 -19.26 12.66 11.23
CA ALA A 78 -18.79 13.98 11.60
C ALA A 78 -17.39 13.91 12.26
N ASN A 79 -16.49 14.81 11.84
CA ASN A 79 -15.11 14.91 12.31
C ASN A 79 -14.21 13.68 12.05
N LEU A 80 -14.66 12.74 11.24
CA LEU A 80 -13.83 11.63 10.80
C LEU A 80 -13.33 11.86 9.36
N PHE A 81 -12.03 11.91 9.22
CA PHE A 81 -11.34 12.07 7.94
C PHE A 81 -10.46 10.85 7.66
N LEU A 82 -10.27 10.54 6.38
CA LEU A 82 -9.41 9.45 5.93
C LEU A 82 -8.23 9.99 5.14
N ASN A 83 -7.08 9.36 5.30
CA ASN A 83 -5.90 9.50 4.47
C ASN A 83 -5.23 8.13 4.38
N THR A 84 -5.72 7.28 3.48
CA THR A 84 -5.37 5.86 3.43
C THR A 84 -5.47 5.27 2.03
N GLY A 85 -5.10 4.01 1.88
CA GLY A 85 -5.28 3.29 0.61
C GLY A 85 -4.25 3.63 -0.46
N HIS A 86 -3.08 4.15 -0.10
CA HIS A 86 -2.05 4.60 -1.04
C HIS A 86 -1.25 3.47 -1.71
N GLY A 87 -1.59 2.22 -1.44
CA GLY A 87 -0.94 1.06 -2.05
C GLY A 87 0.57 1.04 -1.87
N THR A 88 1.31 0.99 -2.98
CA THR A 88 2.78 0.98 -2.98
C THR A 88 3.42 2.35 -2.85
N LEU A 89 2.68 3.43 -3.05
CA LEU A 89 3.20 4.78 -3.20
C LEU A 89 2.97 5.68 -1.97
N GLY A 90 2.51 5.12 -0.85
CA GLY A 90 2.16 5.89 0.33
C GLY A 90 3.28 6.79 0.85
N TRP A 91 4.51 6.30 0.87
CA TRP A 91 5.66 7.12 1.26
C TRP A 91 5.87 8.29 0.30
N THR A 92 5.90 8.03 -0.99
CA THR A 92 6.11 9.05 -2.04
C THR A 92 5.01 10.11 -2.01
N MET A 93 3.77 9.71 -1.77
CA MET A 93 2.60 10.59 -1.78
C MET A 93 2.34 11.28 -0.42
N SER A 94 3.05 10.89 0.64
CA SER A 94 2.73 11.28 2.03
C SER A 94 2.64 12.79 2.25
N ALA A 95 3.61 13.56 1.74
CA ALA A 95 3.64 15.01 1.90
C ALA A 95 2.46 15.69 1.16
N GLY A 96 2.19 15.26 -0.08
CA GLY A 96 1.09 15.81 -0.89
C GLY A 96 -0.28 15.47 -0.32
N SER A 97 -0.51 14.20 0.03
CA SER A 97 -1.78 13.77 0.61
C SER A 97 -2.02 14.35 2.01
N GLY A 98 -0.95 14.53 2.79
CA GLY A 98 -1.02 15.20 4.10
C GLY A 98 -1.39 16.67 3.96
N ARG A 99 -0.79 17.40 3.00
CA ARG A 99 -1.14 18.79 2.70
C ARG A 99 -2.59 18.91 2.23
N LEU A 100 -2.98 18.07 1.28
CA LEU A 100 -4.36 18.03 0.78
C LEU A 100 -5.36 17.84 1.92
N LEU A 101 -5.14 16.85 2.79
CA LEU A 101 -6.03 16.60 3.90
C LEU A 101 -6.08 17.77 4.89
N ALA A 102 -4.94 18.40 5.17
CA ALA A 102 -4.87 19.57 6.04
C ALA A 102 -5.70 20.76 5.48
N ASP A 103 -5.65 20.97 4.17
CA ASP A 103 -6.46 22.00 3.53
C ASP A 103 -7.95 21.70 3.60
N LEU A 104 -8.35 20.44 3.36
CA LEU A 104 -9.76 20.00 3.49
C LEU A 104 -10.29 20.14 4.92
N ILE A 105 -9.53 19.74 5.92
CA ILE A 105 -9.92 19.87 7.34
C ILE A 105 -10.08 21.35 7.73
N SER A 106 -9.20 22.20 7.22
CA SER A 106 -9.19 23.64 7.53
C SER A 106 -10.15 24.47 6.69
N GLY A 107 -10.94 23.84 5.80
CA GLY A 107 -11.83 24.53 4.88
C GLY A 107 -11.10 25.40 3.83
N ARG A 108 -9.82 25.14 3.60
CA ARG A 108 -9.05 25.82 2.53
C ARG A 108 -9.26 25.11 1.21
N LYS A 109 -9.20 25.88 0.12
CA LYS A 109 -9.22 25.30 -1.22
C LYS A 109 -7.89 24.58 -1.47
N PRO A 110 -7.92 23.26 -1.78
CA PRO A 110 -6.71 22.54 -2.16
C PRO A 110 -6.11 23.03 -3.48
N ASP A 111 -4.81 22.85 -3.64
CA ASP A 111 -4.08 23.19 -4.87
C ASP A 111 -4.41 22.23 -6.05
N ILE A 112 -4.98 21.06 -5.75
CA ILE A 112 -5.40 20.05 -6.73
C ILE A 112 -6.87 19.69 -6.55
N ALA A 113 -7.50 19.17 -7.61
CA ALA A 113 -8.84 18.60 -7.54
C ALA A 113 -8.82 17.36 -6.61
N ALA A 114 -9.75 17.29 -5.67
CA ALA A 114 -9.79 16.27 -4.63
C ALA A 114 -11.08 15.42 -4.67
N GLU A 115 -12.01 15.75 -5.54
CA GLU A 115 -13.35 15.16 -5.59
C GLU A 115 -13.30 13.64 -5.80
N ASP A 116 -12.38 13.19 -6.68
CA ASP A 116 -12.20 11.78 -7.00
C ASP A 116 -11.40 11.01 -5.93
N LEU A 117 -10.81 11.71 -4.96
CA LEU A 117 -10.11 11.10 -3.85
C LEU A 117 -11.04 10.86 -2.64
N GLY A 118 -12.24 11.42 -2.66
CA GLY A 118 -13.18 11.32 -1.55
C GLY A 118 -13.80 9.92 -1.37
N TYR A 119 -14.14 9.58 -0.12
CA TYR A 119 -14.87 8.36 0.23
C TYR A 119 -16.22 8.23 -0.51
N ALA A 120 -16.83 9.36 -0.89
CA ALA A 120 -18.13 9.41 -1.56
C ALA A 120 -18.18 8.64 -2.91
N ARG A 121 -17.02 8.42 -3.56
CA ARG A 121 -16.97 7.64 -4.80
C ARG A 121 -17.44 6.20 -4.63
N TYR A 122 -17.26 5.62 -3.47
CA TYR A 122 -17.76 4.28 -3.14
C TYR A 122 -19.26 4.24 -2.83
N GLN A 123 -19.82 5.38 -2.41
CA GLN A 123 -21.25 5.47 -2.14
C GLN A 123 -22.09 5.58 -3.43
N ARG A 124 -21.54 6.16 -4.50
CA ARG A 124 -22.21 6.25 -5.80
C ARG A 124 -22.45 4.86 -6.41
N GLY A 125 -21.44 3.99 -6.38
CA GLY A 125 -21.58 2.62 -6.88
C GLY A 125 -22.62 1.77 -6.13
N LEU A 126 -22.85 2.03 -4.85
CA LEU A 126 -23.90 1.36 -4.08
C LEU A 126 -25.32 1.81 -4.47
N ARG A 127 -25.49 3.07 -4.93
CA ARG A 127 -26.77 3.60 -5.38
C ARG A 127 -27.14 3.16 -6.78
N ASP A 128 -26.12 2.94 -7.65
CA ASP A 128 -26.29 2.61 -9.05
C ASP A 128 -26.35 1.09 -9.35
N GLY A 129 -26.49 0.27 -8.28
CA GLY A 129 -26.71 -1.18 -8.42
C GLY A 129 -25.49 -1.98 -8.90
N ILE A 130 -24.28 -1.40 -8.96
CA ILE A 130 -23.03 -2.11 -9.23
C ILE A 130 -22.43 -2.60 -7.89
N GLY A 131 -23.28 -3.20 -7.06
CA GLY A 131 -22.89 -3.88 -5.84
C GLY A 131 -22.74 -5.36 -6.11
N GLY A 132 -21.61 -5.79 -6.66
CA GLY A 132 -21.20 -7.19 -6.51
C GLY A 132 -21.12 -7.49 -5.02
N SER A 133 -21.95 -8.41 -4.54
CA SER A 133 -22.02 -8.84 -3.15
C SER A 133 -20.63 -9.29 -2.69
N LEU A 134 -19.99 -8.49 -1.86
CA LEU A 134 -18.90 -8.97 -1.02
C LEU A 134 -19.50 -9.96 -0.02
N GLN A 135 -19.53 -11.24 -0.38
CA GLN A 135 -19.81 -12.29 0.59
C GLN A 135 -18.66 -12.30 1.61
N PRO A 136 -18.96 -12.26 2.92
CA PRO A 136 -17.91 -12.45 3.91
C PRO A 136 -17.33 -13.85 3.74
N ALA A 137 -15.99 -13.93 3.71
CA ALA A 137 -15.29 -15.19 3.72
C ALA A 137 -15.76 -15.99 4.95
N ARG A 138 -16.30 -17.17 4.72
CA ARG A 138 -16.67 -18.11 5.81
C ARG A 138 -15.39 -18.52 6.52
N ALA A 139 -15.43 -18.44 7.84
CA ALA A 139 -14.42 -18.93 8.75
C ALA A 139 -14.20 -20.44 8.62
#